data_2ec44dbecbd4ecbc6cd0201d9d865d7b
#
_entry.id   2ec44dbecbd4ecbc6cd0201d9d865d7b
#
_cell.length_a   1.000
_cell.length_b   1.000
_cell.length_c   1.000
_cell.angle_alpha   90.00
_cell.angle_beta   90.00
_cell.angle_gamma   90.00
#
_symmetry.space_group_name_H-M   'P 1'
#
loop_
_entity.id
_entity.type
_entity.pdbx_description
1 polymer ?
#
loop_
_entity_poly.entity_id
_entity_poly.type
_entity_poly.pdbx_seq_one_letter_code
_entity_poly.pdbx_strand_id
1 'polypeptide(L)'
;MKRFLTALALASIAFSGAADAKDFKAGSKVRIATEGAYAPWNFTDASGKLDGFEVDLYANLCERMSVQCDLVQTAWEGIIPALQAGKFDAIMAGMSITDKRKEVITFSRSYMGSPASFVVLKASPLAGLSAGLDALTLAGVDAKEKAGLDSMKAALKGKTVGVQISTTHENFLNEYMGDTVTVKTYDTQENLDLDLVAGRIDAALASLSYWVPLLEGEKGKTMAMVGPKMDGGPFGNGVGAGIRQDDQELADMFTKAIDEARADGTISTLSTKWFGFDGTPKE
;
A
#
# COMPACT_ATOMS: atom_id res chain seq x y z
N MET A 1 64.38 -1.17 34.44
CA MET A 1 63.60 -0.56 33.35
C MET A 1 62.19 -1.13 33.40
N LYS A 2 61.23 -0.42 34.00
CA LYS A 2 59.81 -0.82 34.12
C LYS A 2 59.04 -0.15 33.01
N ARG A 3 58.43 -0.91 32.11
CA ARG A 3 57.54 -0.42 31.03
C ARG A 3 56.10 -0.35 31.59
N PHE A 4 55.53 0.85 31.70
CA PHE A 4 54.13 1.05 31.95
C PHE A 4 53.36 0.93 30.61
N LEU A 5 52.44 -0.03 30.52
CA LEU A 5 51.45 -0.10 29.46
C LEU A 5 50.18 0.64 29.99
N THR A 6 49.87 1.78 29.36
CA THR A 6 48.62 2.50 29.58
C THR A 6 47.60 1.95 28.60
N ALA A 7 46.58 1.24 29.11
CA ALA A 7 45.44 0.79 28.32
C ALA A 7 44.45 1.94 28.20
N LEU A 8 44.21 2.41 26.99
CA LEU A 8 43.20 3.42 26.65
C LEU A 8 41.88 2.69 26.36
N ALA A 9 40.92 2.77 27.30
CA ALA A 9 39.57 2.25 27.13
C ALA A 9 38.78 3.24 26.30
N LEU A 10 38.48 2.92 25.04
CA LEU A 10 37.46 3.63 24.25
C LEU A 10 36.06 3.22 24.73
N ALA A 11 35.39 4.11 25.43
CA ALA A 11 33.97 3.98 25.72
C ALA A 11 33.17 4.38 24.48
N SER A 12 32.64 3.39 23.76
CA SER A 12 31.66 3.62 22.67
C SER A 12 30.33 3.99 23.29
N ILE A 13 29.99 5.29 23.27
CA ILE A 13 28.65 5.76 23.62
C ILE A 13 27.74 5.45 22.42
N ALA A 14 26.98 4.37 22.51
CA ALA A 14 25.88 4.11 21.59
C ALA A 14 24.78 5.13 21.88
N PHE A 15 24.66 6.15 21.02
CA PHE A 15 23.51 7.04 20.98
C PHE A 15 22.34 6.24 20.39
N SER A 16 21.59 5.52 21.20
CA SER A 16 20.26 5.04 20.86
C SER A 16 19.34 6.26 20.92
N GLY A 17 19.23 6.99 19.84
CA GLY A 17 18.20 8.02 19.71
C GLY A 17 16.85 7.34 19.52
N ALA A 18 16.22 6.94 20.62
CA ALA A 18 14.78 6.74 20.63
C ALA A 18 14.17 8.12 20.30
N ALA A 19 13.41 8.23 19.22
CA ALA A 19 12.63 9.43 18.98
C ALA A 19 11.59 9.46 20.10
N ASP A 20 11.64 10.48 20.97
CA ASP A 20 10.64 10.66 22.02
C ASP A 20 9.24 10.70 21.38
N ALA A 21 8.29 9.98 21.98
CA ALA A 21 6.88 10.04 21.60
C ALA A 21 6.42 11.50 21.64
N LYS A 22 5.74 11.95 20.58
CA LYS A 22 5.23 13.32 20.50
C LYS A 22 3.85 13.41 21.14
N ASP A 23 3.64 14.46 21.94
CA ASP A 23 2.33 14.83 22.46
C ASP A 23 1.51 15.49 21.34
N PHE A 24 0.65 14.73 20.67
CA PHE A 24 -0.25 15.22 19.62
C PHE A 24 -1.59 15.64 20.21
N LYS A 25 -2.00 16.88 19.96
CA LYS A 25 -3.26 17.46 20.42
C LYS A 25 -3.80 18.48 19.42
N ALA A 26 -4.97 19.01 19.69
CA ALA A 26 -5.55 20.07 18.88
C ALA A 26 -4.55 21.23 18.70
N GLY A 27 -4.37 21.68 17.45
CA GLY A 27 -3.38 22.69 17.06
C GLY A 27 -1.98 22.15 16.76
N SER A 28 -1.70 20.86 17.01
CA SER A 28 -0.41 20.25 16.63
C SER A 28 -0.20 20.27 15.14
N LYS A 29 1.07 20.27 14.72
CA LYS A 29 1.48 20.11 13.33
C LYS A 29 1.79 18.65 13.06
N VAL A 30 1.13 18.04 12.06
CA VAL A 30 1.29 16.65 11.63
C VAL A 30 1.81 16.62 10.20
N ARG A 31 2.94 15.96 9.98
CA ARG A 31 3.50 15.74 8.64
C ARG A 31 3.04 14.37 8.15
N ILE A 32 2.36 14.34 7.00
CA ILE A 32 1.81 13.12 6.41
C ILE A 32 2.57 12.80 5.14
N ALA A 33 3.21 11.64 5.08
CA ALA A 33 3.91 11.17 3.89
C ALA A 33 2.95 10.51 2.91
N THR A 34 3.13 10.81 1.62
CA THR A 34 2.48 10.16 0.50
C THR A 34 3.46 9.94 -0.64
N GLU A 35 3.19 8.97 -1.53
CA GLU A 35 4.09 8.67 -2.65
C GLU A 35 3.97 9.70 -3.77
N GLY A 36 2.74 10.03 -4.17
CA GLY A 36 2.47 10.93 -5.29
C GLY A 36 2.66 10.30 -6.67
N ALA A 37 2.68 8.96 -6.76
CA ALA A 37 2.85 8.18 -8.01
C ALA A 37 1.91 6.97 -8.12
N TYR A 38 0.79 6.97 -7.37
CA TYR A 38 -0.19 5.88 -7.33
C TYR A 38 -1.61 6.41 -7.54
N ALA A 39 -1.91 6.87 -8.78
CA ALA A 39 -3.25 7.37 -9.15
C ALA A 39 -4.31 6.26 -9.08
N PRO A 40 -5.56 6.56 -8.65
CA PRO A 40 -6.04 7.83 -8.15
C PRO A 40 -5.96 7.99 -6.62
N TRP A 41 -5.19 7.15 -5.93
CA TRP A 41 -4.97 7.24 -4.48
C TRP A 41 -4.27 8.55 -4.10
N ASN A 42 -3.08 8.74 -4.67
CA ASN A 42 -2.24 9.92 -4.51
C ASN A 42 -1.32 10.02 -5.73
N PHE A 43 -1.31 11.15 -6.38
CA PHE A 43 -0.52 11.40 -7.58
C PHE A 43 -0.14 12.87 -7.72
N THR A 44 0.87 13.13 -8.51
CA THR A 44 1.24 14.50 -8.88
C THR A 44 0.55 14.85 -10.19
N ASP A 45 -0.27 15.90 -10.19
CA ASP A 45 -0.97 16.38 -11.37
C ASP A 45 -0.03 17.07 -12.37
N ALA A 46 -0.57 17.46 -13.52
CA ALA A 46 0.21 18.14 -14.57
C ALA A 46 0.78 19.52 -14.14
N SER A 47 0.28 20.10 -13.06
CA SER A 47 0.77 21.35 -12.48
C SER A 47 1.87 21.12 -11.43
N GLY A 48 2.18 19.87 -11.09
CA GLY A 48 3.13 19.51 -10.06
C GLY A 48 2.54 19.47 -8.65
N LYS A 49 1.19 19.52 -8.51
CA LYS A 49 0.51 19.48 -7.23
C LYS A 49 0.05 18.07 -6.91
N LEU A 50 0.15 17.67 -5.63
CA LEU A 50 -0.42 16.44 -5.14
C LEU A 50 -1.94 16.49 -5.17
N ASP A 51 -2.56 15.41 -5.68
CA ASP A 51 -4.00 15.21 -5.79
C ASP A 51 -4.37 13.74 -5.59
N GLY A 52 -5.65 13.43 -5.43
CA GLY A 52 -6.16 12.07 -5.30
C GLY A 52 -7.04 11.84 -4.09
N PHE A 53 -7.52 10.60 -3.97
CA PHE A 53 -8.40 10.17 -2.88
C PHE A 53 -7.83 10.48 -1.49
N GLU A 54 -6.56 10.12 -1.27
CA GLU A 54 -5.93 10.34 0.04
C GLU A 54 -5.61 11.80 0.29
N VAL A 55 -5.44 12.60 -0.77
CA VAL A 55 -5.25 14.06 -0.64
C VAL A 55 -6.55 14.75 -0.19
N ASP A 56 -7.70 14.33 -0.73
CA ASP A 56 -9.00 14.80 -0.26
C ASP A 56 -9.30 14.30 1.16
N LEU A 57 -8.98 13.02 1.43
CA LEU A 57 -9.26 12.40 2.71
C LEU A 57 -8.42 12.99 3.85
N TYR A 58 -7.09 13.17 3.66
CA TYR A 58 -6.26 13.71 4.73
C TYR A 58 -6.69 15.11 5.16
N ALA A 59 -7.10 15.96 4.21
CA ALA A 59 -7.58 17.30 4.51
C ALA A 59 -8.82 17.25 5.44
N ASN A 60 -9.77 16.36 5.13
CA ASN A 60 -10.95 16.13 5.96
C ASN A 60 -10.60 15.55 7.35
N LEU A 61 -9.70 14.56 7.41
CA LEU A 61 -9.29 13.96 8.68
C LEU A 61 -8.55 14.97 9.57
N CYS A 62 -7.66 15.80 8.99
CA CYS A 62 -6.93 16.82 9.74
C CYS A 62 -7.85 17.89 10.33
N GLU A 63 -8.91 18.28 9.61
CA GLU A 63 -9.94 19.18 10.13
C GLU A 63 -10.65 18.55 11.34
N ARG A 64 -11.09 17.28 11.25
CA ARG A 64 -11.73 16.54 12.35
C ARG A 64 -10.82 16.40 13.58
N MET A 65 -9.55 16.13 13.36
CA MET A 65 -8.54 16.06 14.42
C MET A 65 -8.18 17.43 14.99
N SER A 66 -8.61 18.53 14.38
CA SER A 66 -8.23 19.91 14.72
C SER A 66 -6.70 20.11 14.72
N VAL A 67 -5.99 19.53 13.76
CA VAL A 67 -4.53 19.65 13.58
C VAL A 67 -4.18 20.34 12.26
N GLN A 68 -2.96 20.88 12.19
CA GLN A 68 -2.40 21.42 10.95
C GLN A 68 -1.59 20.34 10.24
N CYS A 69 -1.97 19.98 9.02
CA CYS A 69 -1.28 18.94 8.27
C CYS A 69 -0.47 19.47 7.10
N ASP A 70 0.76 18.96 6.96
CA ASP A 70 1.59 19.14 5.78
C ASP A 70 1.76 17.81 5.06
N LEU A 71 1.57 17.78 3.74
CA LEU A 71 1.95 16.63 2.91
C LEU A 71 3.45 16.64 2.61
N VAL A 72 4.07 15.48 2.75
CA VAL A 72 5.48 15.23 2.41
C VAL A 72 5.51 14.15 1.34
N GLN A 73 5.88 14.52 0.11
CA GLN A 73 6.08 13.55 -0.95
C GLN A 73 7.39 12.78 -0.73
N THR A 74 7.34 11.46 -0.80
CA THR A 74 8.50 10.58 -0.62
C THR A 74 8.32 9.28 -1.39
N ALA A 75 9.40 8.67 -1.86
CA ALA A 75 9.34 7.39 -2.54
C ALA A 75 8.71 6.32 -1.65
N TRP A 76 7.94 5.41 -2.25
CA TRP A 76 7.32 4.28 -1.56
C TRP A 76 8.36 3.38 -0.90
N GLU A 77 9.42 3.03 -1.63
CA GLU A 77 10.54 2.27 -1.07
C GLU A 77 11.22 3.09 0.03
N GLY A 78 11.31 2.51 1.22
CA GLY A 78 11.91 3.19 2.38
C GLY A 78 10.97 4.12 3.16
N ILE A 79 9.67 4.21 2.82
CA ILE A 79 8.71 5.09 3.52
C ILE A 79 8.57 4.68 5.01
N ILE A 80 8.53 3.39 5.35
CA ILE A 80 8.44 2.93 6.74
C ILE A 80 9.72 3.26 7.53
N PRO A 81 10.93 2.95 7.08
CA PRO A 81 12.17 3.41 7.73
C PRO A 81 12.24 4.93 7.91
N ALA A 82 11.75 5.72 6.95
CA ALA A 82 11.71 7.17 7.06
C ALA A 82 10.72 7.66 8.14
N LEU A 83 9.56 6.99 8.30
CA LEU A 83 8.62 7.23 9.41
C LEU A 83 9.30 6.96 10.76
N GLN A 84 9.96 5.79 10.90
CA GLN A 84 10.68 5.42 12.13
C GLN A 84 11.80 6.40 12.45
N ALA A 85 12.48 6.94 11.45
CA ALA A 85 13.50 7.98 11.60
C ALA A 85 12.90 9.39 11.90
N GLY A 86 11.58 9.53 12.03
CA GLY A 86 10.92 10.80 12.37
C GLY A 86 10.93 11.85 11.26
N LYS A 87 11.09 11.43 9.98
CA LYS A 87 11.03 12.36 8.84
C LYS A 87 9.65 12.97 8.67
N PHE A 88 8.61 12.23 9.02
CA PHE A 88 7.21 12.63 9.08
C PHE A 88 6.51 11.86 10.22
N ASP A 89 5.23 12.09 10.42
CA ASP A 89 4.51 11.63 11.60
C ASP A 89 3.47 10.54 11.26
N ALA A 90 2.97 10.53 10.03
CA ALA A 90 2.06 9.50 9.51
C ALA A 90 2.36 9.20 8.05
N ILE A 91 1.87 8.04 7.55
CA ILE A 91 1.89 7.64 6.14
C ILE A 91 0.44 7.46 5.69
N MET A 92 0.04 8.14 4.60
CA MET A 92 -1.17 7.88 3.82
C MET A 92 -0.75 7.72 2.35
N ALA A 93 -0.54 6.50 1.93
CA ALA A 93 0.02 6.12 0.63
C ALA A 93 -0.51 4.77 0.13
N GLY A 94 -1.81 4.50 0.27
CA GLY A 94 -2.40 3.21 -0.08
C GLY A 94 -1.85 2.05 0.76
N MET A 95 -1.39 2.31 1.99
CA MET A 95 -0.65 1.35 2.79
C MET A 95 -1.55 0.30 3.42
N SER A 96 -1.48 -0.95 2.95
CA SER A 96 -2.21 -2.07 3.53
C SER A 96 -1.79 -2.35 4.97
N ILE A 97 -2.77 -2.60 5.83
CA ILE A 97 -2.59 -3.01 7.22
C ILE A 97 -2.25 -4.50 7.24
N THR A 98 -0.98 -4.85 7.44
CA THR A 98 -0.52 -6.24 7.53
C THR A 98 0.14 -6.52 8.88
N ASP A 99 0.12 -7.78 9.31
CA ASP A 99 0.74 -8.16 10.58
C ASP A 99 2.25 -7.92 10.55
N LYS A 100 2.91 -8.18 9.43
CA LYS A 100 4.34 -7.88 9.24
C LYS A 100 4.66 -6.38 9.43
N ARG A 101 3.81 -5.48 8.92
CA ARG A 101 3.99 -4.03 9.12
C ARG A 101 3.70 -3.61 10.54
N LYS A 102 2.73 -4.26 11.21
CA LYS A 102 2.43 -4.02 12.64
C LYS A 102 3.56 -4.39 13.60
N GLU A 103 4.52 -5.22 13.18
CA GLU A 103 5.71 -5.50 13.99
C GLU A 103 6.59 -4.25 14.19
N VAL A 104 6.52 -3.27 13.29
CA VAL A 104 7.44 -2.12 13.26
C VAL A 104 6.75 -0.75 13.27
N ILE A 105 5.45 -0.68 12.94
CA ILE A 105 4.62 0.53 13.01
C ILE A 105 3.23 0.19 13.55
N THR A 106 2.49 1.18 14.03
CA THR A 106 1.07 1.04 14.33
C THR A 106 0.22 1.62 13.21
N PHE A 107 -1.09 1.36 13.24
CA PHE A 107 -2.03 1.82 12.23
C PHE A 107 -3.27 2.43 12.87
N SER A 108 -3.88 3.36 12.15
CA SER A 108 -5.27 3.73 12.36
C SER A 108 -6.21 2.57 12.01
N ARG A 109 -7.51 2.74 12.29
CA ARG A 109 -8.55 1.96 11.64
C ARG A 109 -8.44 2.06 10.11
N SER A 110 -8.84 0.98 9.40
CA SER A 110 -8.88 0.99 7.94
C SER A 110 -9.90 1.99 7.40
N TYR A 111 -9.50 2.79 6.40
CA TYR A 111 -10.39 3.72 5.70
C TYR A 111 -10.82 3.21 4.32
N MET A 112 -10.15 2.18 3.77
CA MET A 112 -10.46 1.64 2.44
C MET A 112 -10.18 0.15 2.38
N GLY A 113 -11.05 -0.63 1.74
CA GLY A 113 -10.83 -2.01 1.33
C GLY A 113 -10.49 -2.07 -0.16
N SER A 114 -9.43 -2.77 -0.53
CA SER A 114 -9.08 -2.93 -1.94
C SER A 114 -8.44 -4.29 -2.20
N PRO A 115 -9.20 -5.27 -2.73
CA PRO A 115 -8.64 -6.55 -3.18
C PRO A 115 -7.59 -6.35 -4.27
N ALA A 116 -6.69 -7.32 -4.41
CA ALA A 116 -5.72 -7.37 -5.51
C ALA A 116 -6.32 -8.08 -6.73
N SER A 117 -5.83 -7.75 -7.93
CA SER A 117 -6.20 -8.43 -9.17
C SER A 117 -5.07 -8.38 -10.19
N PHE A 118 -5.00 -9.40 -11.04
CA PHE A 118 -4.10 -9.40 -12.18
C PHE A 118 -4.67 -8.60 -13.35
N VAL A 119 -3.79 -7.94 -14.08
CA VAL A 119 -4.10 -7.31 -15.37
C VAL A 119 -3.10 -7.79 -16.41
N VAL A 120 -3.60 -8.04 -17.63
CA VAL A 120 -2.84 -8.48 -18.79
C VAL A 120 -3.24 -7.69 -20.02
N LEU A 121 -2.46 -7.76 -21.10
CA LEU A 121 -2.92 -7.27 -22.40
C LEU A 121 -4.07 -8.14 -22.92
N LYS A 122 -5.10 -7.54 -23.52
CA LYS A 122 -6.23 -8.27 -24.15
C LYS A 122 -5.79 -9.24 -25.23
N ALA A 123 -4.68 -8.93 -25.91
CA ALA A 123 -4.07 -9.79 -26.92
C ALA A 123 -3.21 -10.92 -26.32
N SER A 124 -3.00 -10.94 -25.01
CA SER A 124 -2.21 -11.97 -24.32
C SER A 124 -2.94 -13.31 -24.31
N PRO A 125 -2.23 -14.45 -24.43
CA PRO A 125 -2.79 -15.78 -24.14
C PRO A 125 -3.38 -15.89 -22.72
N LEU A 126 -2.98 -15.02 -21.80
CA LEU A 126 -3.50 -14.96 -20.43
C LEU A 126 -4.85 -14.23 -20.30
N ALA A 127 -5.40 -13.65 -21.37
CA ALA A 127 -6.68 -12.91 -21.32
C ALA A 127 -7.88 -13.76 -20.87
N GLY A 128 -7.77 -15.08 -20.97
CA GLY A 128 -8.75 -16.05 -20.45
C GLY A 128 -8.39 -16.66 -19.11
N LEU A 129 -7.40 -16.12 -18.39
CA LEU A 129 -6.99 -16.66 -17.09
C LEU A 129 -8.17 -16.64 -16.12
N SER A 130 -8.51 -17.80 -15.56
CA SER A 130 -9.55 -17.98 -14.55
C SER A 130 -9.06 -18.97 -13.50
N ALA A 131 -9.42 -18.69 -12.25
CA ALA A 131 -9.20 -19.62 -11.13
C ALA A 131 -10.45 -20.52 -10.87
N GLY A 132 -11.51 -20.37 -11.68
CA GLY A 132 -12.81 -20.98 -11.39
C GLY A 132 -13.54 -20.33 -10.20
N LEU A 133 -13.07 -19.18 -9.74
CA LEU A 133 -13.57 -18.38 -8.63
C LEU A 133 -13.59 -16.91 -9.03
N ASP A 134 -14.60 -16.16 -8.59
CA ASP A 134 -14.67 -14.70 -8.74
C ASP A 134 -13.87 -13.97 -7.67
N ALA A 135 -13.76 -14.57 -6.50
CA ALA A 135 -12.99 -14.05 -5.37
C ALA A 135 -12.24 -15.18 -4.66
N LEU A 136 -11.09 -14.85 -4.07
CA LEU A 136 -10.23 -15.77 -3.34
C LEU A 136 -9.70 -15.06 -2.10
N THR A 137 -10.02 -15.56 -0.90
CA THR A 137 -9.46 -15.04 0.35
C THR A 137 -8.29 -15.89 0.82
N LEU A 138 -7.22 -15.21 1.25
CA LEU A 138 -6.01 -15.85 1.77
C LEU A 138 -5.93 -15.81 3.31
N ALA A 139 -6.99 -15.33 3.97
CA ALA A 139 -7.08 -15.34 5.43
C ALA A 139 -7.25 -16.76 6.03
N GLY A 140 -7.62 -17.73 5.20
CA GLY A 140 -7.75 -19.13 5.59
C GLY A 140 -8.05 -19.96 4.33
N VAL A 141 -7.00 -20.45 3.68
CA VAL A 141 -7.10 -21.16 2.39
C VAL A 141 -7.72 -22.53 2.58
N ASP A 142 -8.93 -22.72 2.11
CA ASP A 142 -9.61 -24.02 2.05
C ASP A 142 -9.25 -24.82 0.77
N ALA A 143 -9.90 -25.97 0.56
CA ALA A 143 -9.62 -26.83 -0.61
C ALA A 143 -10.02 -26.15 -1.94
N LYS A 144 -11.08 -25.33 -1.95
CA LYS A 144 -11.54 -24.61 -3.14
C LYS A 144 -10.61 -23.48 -3.52
N GLU A 145 -10.17 -22.69 -2.53
CA GLU A 145 -9.20 -21.61 -2.71
C GLU A 145 -7.85 -22.14 -3.13
N LYS A 146 -7.42 -23.28 -2.52
CA LYS A 146 -6.20 -23.96 -2.95
C LYS A 146 -6.27 -24.40 -4.41
N ALA A 147 -7.38 -24.99 -4.86
CA ALA A 147 -7.56 -25.37 -6.26
C ALA A 147 -7.53 -24.14 -7.19
N GLY A 148 -8.10 -23.02 -6.78
CA GLY A 148 -8.01 -21.73 -7.51
C GLY A 148 -6.58 -21.22 -7.63
N LEU A 149 -5.81 -21.27 -6.53
CA LEU A 149 -4.37 -20.91 -6.55
C LEU A 149 -3.57 -21.84 -7.47
N ASP A 150 -3.79 -23.15 -7.41
CA ASP A 150 -3.11 -24.13 -8.26
C ASP A 150 -3.44 -23.91 -9.75
N SER A 151 -4.69 -23.54 -10.07
CA SER A 151 -5.09 -23.15 -11.43
C SER A 151 -4.36 -21.90 -11.93
N MET A 152 -4.28 -20.86 -11.09
CA MET A 152 -3.51 -19.65 -11.43
C MET A 152 -2.02 -19.93 -11.62
N LYS A 153 -1.41 -20.75 -10.74
CA LYS A 153 -0.02 -21.20 -10.88
C LYS A 153 0.22 -21.90 -12.21
N ALA A 154 -0.67 -22.80 -12.59
CA ALA A 154 -0.56 -23.52 -13.86
C ALA A 154 -0.62 -22.57 -15.07
N ALA A 155 -1.53 -21.59 -15.05
CA ALA A 155 -1.68 -20.62 -16.13
C ALA A 155 -0.52 -19.63 -16.23
N LEU A 156 0.04 -19.21 -15.08
CA LEU A 156 1.14 -18.24 -15.00
C LEU A 156 2.54 -18.88 -15.06
N LYS A 157 2.63 -20.20 -15.21
CA LYS A 157 3.92 -20.90 -15.21
C LYS A 157 4.87 -20.37 -16.28
N GLY A 158 6.07 -19.97 -15.83
CA GLY A 158 7.13 -19.43 -16.70
C GLY A 158 6.86 -18.01 -17.22
N LYS A 159 5.84 -17.33 -16.68
CA LYS A 159 5.51 -15.95 -17.04
C LYS A 159 6.26 -14.94 -16.17
N THR A 160 6.45 -13.73 -16.72
CA THR A 160 7.00 -12.60 -15.97
C THR A 160 5.84 -11.76 -15.45
N VAL A 161 5.75 -11.61 -14.13
CA VAL A 161 4.73 -10.82 -13.46
C VAL A 161 5.36 -9.59 -12.81
N GLY A 162 4.87 -8.39 -13.17
CA GLY A 162 5.31 -7.12 -12.60
C GLY A 162 4.54 -6.76 -11.34
N VAL A 163 5.26 -6.22 -10.36
CA VAL A 163 4.72 -5.64 -9.12
C VAL A 163 5.54 -4.43 -8.69
N GLN A 164 4.93 -3.51 -7.95
CA GLN A 164 5.71 -2.48 -7.28
C GLN A 164 6.46 -3.11 -6.09
N ILE A 165 7.74 -2.73 -5.91
CA ILE A 165 8.61 -3.24 -4.85
C ILE A 165 8.06 -2.94 -3.45
N SER A 166 8.35 -3.78 -2.46
CA SER A 166 7.97 -3.61 -1.04
C SER A 166 6.45 -3.55 -0.79
N THR A 167 5.65 -4.10 -1.74
CA THR A 167 4.20 -4.16 -1.64
C THR A 167 3.69 -5.52 -1.13
N THR A 168 2.44 -5.55 -0.75
CA THR A 168 1.71 -6.78 -0.45
C THR A 168 1.55 -7.68 -1.68
N HIS A 169 1.54 -7.09 -2.88
CA HIS A 169 1.50 -7.80 -4.16
C HIS A 169 2.80 -8.56 -4.42
N GLU A 170 3.95 -7.95 -4.15
CA GLU A 170 5.25 -8.62 -4.21
C GLU A 170 5.33 -9.77 -3.19
N ASN A 171 4.89 -9.53 -1.94
CA ASN A 171 4.87 -10.58 -0.91
C ASN A 171 4.02 -11.78 -1.35
N PHE A 172 2.81 -11.53 -1.91
CA PHE A 172 1.96 -12.59 -2.44
C PHE A 172 2.65 -13.41 -3.54
N LEU A 173 3.28 -12.75 -4.52
CA LEU A 173 3.97 -13.48 -5.59
C LEU A 173 5.13 -14.30 -5.04
N ASN A 174 5.93 -13.76 -4.14
CA ASN A 174 7.06 -14.48 -3.55
C ASN A 174 6.62 -15.67 -2.70
N GLU A 175 5.56 -15.52 -1.91
CA GLU A 175 5.08 -16.55 -0.99
C GLU A 175 4.29 -17.65 -1.71
N TYR A 176 3.41 -17.27 -2.64
CA TYR A 176 2.48 -18.22 -3.25
C TYR A 176 2.88 -18.65 -4.66
N MET A 177 3.71 -17.89 -5.38
CA MET A 177 4.00 -18.12 -6.81
C MET A 177 5.48 -18.07 -7.17
N GLY A 178 6.39 -17.86 -6.22
CA GLY A 178 7.81 -17.60 -6.48
C GLY A 178 8.52 -18.67 -7.34
N ASP A 179 8.15 -19.95 -7.16
CA ASP A 179 8.70 -21.06 -7.97
C ASP A 179 8.03 -21.21 -9.35
N THR A 180 6.99 -20.43 -9.62
CA THR A 180 6.14 -20.56 -10.81
C THR A 180 6.37 -19.45 -11.82
N VAL A 181 6.56 -18.21 -11.33
CA VAL A 181 6.69 -16.99 -12.14
C VAL A 181 8.04 -16.33 -11.95
N THR A 182 8.45 -15.52 -12.93
CA THR A 182 9.53 -14.54 -12.72
C THR A 182 8.91 -13.26 -12.18
N VAL A 183 9.21 -12.91 -10.93
CA VAL A 183 8.75 -11.65 -10.32
C VAL A 183 9.67 -10.54 -10.79
N LYS A 184 9.10 -9.49 -11.41
CA LYS A 184 9.82 -8.28 -11.79
C LYS A 184 9.31 -7.10 -10.99
N THR A 185 10.18 -6.49 -10.20
CA THR A 185 9.85 -5.36 -9.34
C THR A 185 10.10 -4.02 -10.01
N TYR A 186 9.30 -3.02 -9.66
CA TYR A 186 9.37 -1.65 -10.15
C TYR A 186 9.31 -0.69 -8.97
N ASP A 187 9.95 0.45 -9.09
CA ASP A 187 9.93 1.53 -8.11
C ASP A 187 8.55 2.19 -8.00
N THR A 188 7.85 2.36 -9.13
CA THR A 188 6.50 2.92 -9.20
C THR A 188 5.56 2.02 -10.00
N GLN A 189 4.27 2.11 -9.70
CA GLN A 189 3.24 1.43 -10.49
C GLN A 189 3.20 1.93 -11.94
N GLU A 190 3.47 3.22 -12.17
CA GLU A 190 3.50 3.79 -13.54
C GLU A 190 4.58 3.17 -14.43
N ASN A 191 5.78 2.92 -13.88
CA ASN A 191 6.86 2.26 -14.60
C ASN A 191 6.52 0.80 -14.92
N LEU A 192 5.81 0.12 -14.02
CA LEU A 192 5.28 -1.22 -14.27
C LEU A 192 4.27 -1.22 -15.43
N ASP A 193 3.34 -0.25 -15.44
CA ASP A 193 2.32 -0.13 -16.50
C ASP A 193 2.95 0.08 -17.88
N LEU A 194 4.00 0.89 -17.96
CA LEU A 194 4.74 1.11 -19.23
C LEU A 194 5.32 -0.20 -19.76
N ASP A 195 5.85 -1.05 -18.88
CA ASP A 195 6.40 -2.34 -19.26
C ASP A 195 5.31 -3.35 -19.66
N LEU A 196 4.15 -3.33 -18.99
CA LEU A 196 3.00 -4.15 -19.38
C LEU A 196 2.50 -3.76 -20.77
N VAL A 197 2.27 -2.46 -21.03
CA VAL A 197 1.80 -1.95 -22.33
C VAL A 197 2.79 -2.27 -23.45
N ALA A 198 4.08 -2.20 -23.15
CA ALA A 198 5.15 -2.54 -24.09
C ALA A 198 5.35 -4.07 -24.30
N GLY A 199 4.60 -4.93 -23.58
CA GLY A 199 4.73 -6.38 -23.66
C GLY A 199 6.06 -6.91 -23.09
N ARG A 200 6.74 -6.16 -22.23
CA ARG A 200 7.98 -6.58 -21.58
C ARG A 200 7.75 -7.45 -20.33
N ILE A 201 6.52 -7.50 -19.85
CA ILE A 201 6.01 -8.42 -18.85
C ILE A 201 4.69 -9.02 -19.33
N ASP A 202 4.36 -10.23 -18.85
CA ASP A 202 3.17 -10.97 -19.27
C ASP A 202 1.91 -10.55 -18.51
N ALA A 203 2.07 -10.18 -17.24
CA ALA A 203 0.99 -9.77 -16.35
C ALA A 203 1.49 -8.75 -15.32
N ALA A 204 0.57 -8.00 -14.75
CA ALA A 204 0.79 -7.07 -13.64
C ALA A 204 -0.16 -7.40 -12.49
N LEU A 205 0.28 -7.17 -11.24
CA LEU A 205 -0.55 -7.37 -10.05
C LEU A 205 -0.57 -6.08 -9.22
N ALA A 206 -1.76 -5.54 -8.99
CA ALA A 206 -1.99 -4.39 -8.14
C ALA A 206 -3.41 -4.41 -7.54
N SER A 207 -3.75 -3.37 -6.77
CA SER A 207 -5.07 -3.22 -6.16
C SER A 207 -6.17 -2.98 -7.19
N LEU A 208 -7.36 -3.52 -6.92
CA LEU A 208 -8.56 -3.29 -7.73
C LEU A 208 -8.87 -1.78 -7.89
N SER A 209 -8.71 -1.03 -6.80
CA SER A 209 -8.90 0.43 -6.77
C SER A 209 -7.92 1.20 -7.67
N TYR A 210 -6.77 0.63 -7.99
CA TYR A 210 -5.89 1.14 -9.03
C TYR A 210 -6.38 0.76 -10.43
N TRP A 211 -6.72 -0.52 -10.62
CA TRP A 211 -7.05 -1.04 -11.95
C TRP A 211 -8.38 -0.54 -12.51
N VAL A 212 -9.44 -0.41 -11.68
CA VAL A 212 -10.77 -0.04 -12.17
C VAL A 212 -10.74 1.32 -12.89
N PRO A 213 -10.28 2.42 -12.29
CA PRO A 213 -10.24 3.70 -12.98
C PRO A 213 -9.29 3.72 -14.20
N LEU A 214 -8.16 3.01 -14.11
CA LEU A 214 -7.21 2.92 -15.21
C LEU A 214 -7.81 2.19 -16.42
N LEU A 215 -8.57 1.11 -16.19
CA LEU A 215 -9.19 0.32 -17.25
C LEU A 215 -10.38 1.01 -17.91
N GLU A 216 -11.02 1.97 -17.25
CA GLU A 216 -12.05 2.85 -17.82
C GLU A 216 -11.45 3.91 -18.75
N GLY A 217 -10.17 4.24 -18.60
CA GLY A 217 -9.44 5.21 -19.42
C GLY A 217 -8.86 4.64 -20.72
N GLU A 218 -8.12 5.47 -21.45
CA GLU A 218 -7.48 5.10 -22.74
C GLU A 218 -6.52 3.93 -22.62
N LYS A 219 -5.73 3.87 -21.52
CA LYS A 219 -4.79 2.76 -21.26
C LYS A 219 -5.53 1.42 -21.15
N GLY A 220 -6.73 1.41 -20.57
CA GLY A 220 -7.55 0.21 -20.40
C GLY A 220 -8.14 -0.38 -21.68
N LYS A 221 -8.08 0.34 -22.81
CA LYS A 221 -8.56 -0.20 -24.09
C LYS A 221 -7.80 -1.45 -24.52
N THR A 222 -6.52 -1.56 -24.16
CA THR A 222 -5.65 -2.68 -24.51
C THR A 222 -5.45 -3.70 -23.41
N MET A 223 -5.93 -3.41 -22.19
CA MET A 223 -5.73 -4.25 -21.00
C MET A 223 -7.04 -4.88 -20.53
N ALA A 224 -6.93 -5.99 -19.82
CA ALA A 224 -8.05 -6.67 -19.17
C ALA A 224 -7.65 -7.18 -17.79
N MET A 225 -8.56 -7.02 -16.83
CA MET A 225 -8.46 -7.68 -15.53
C MET A 225 -8.77 -9.16 -15.69
N VAL A 226 -7.99 -10.02 -15.06
CA VAL A 226 -8.11 -11.48 -15.16
C VAL A 226 -7.91 -12.16 -13.81
N GLY A 227 -8.42 -13.40 -13.68
CA GLY A 227 -8.38 -14.15 -12.43
C GLY A 227 -9.35 -13.61 -11.37
N PRO A 228 -9.30 -14.15 -10.13
CA PRO A 228 -10.16 -13.73 -9.04
C PRO A 228 -9.70 -12.40 -8.44
N LYS A 229 -10.62 -11.74 -7.74
CA LYS A 229 -10.27 -10.70 -6.77
C LYS A 229 -9.70 -11.37 -5.53
N MET A 230 -8.51 -10.94 -5.07
CA MET A 230 -7.80 -11.59 -3.97
C MET A 230 -7.67 -10.66 -2.78
N ASP A 231 -7.94 -11.18 -1.57
CA ASP A 231 -7.82 -10.44 -0.31
C ASP A 231 -7.31 -11.32 0.84
N GLY A 232 -7.13 -10.71 2.01
CA GLY A 232 -6.65 -11.38 3.22
C GLY A 232 -5.20 -11.89 3.12
N GLY A 233 -4.74 -12.61 4.13
CA GLY A 233 -3.36 -13.12 4.18
C GLY A 233 -2.31 -12.04 3.92
N PRO A 234 -1.43 -12.21 2.93
CA PRO A 234 -0.39 -11.24 2.62
C PRO A 234 -0.92 -9.86 2.20
N PHE A 235 -2.16 -9.76 1.68
CA PHE A 235 -2.77 -8.48 1.30
C PHE A 235 -3.23 -7.65 2.50
N GLY A 236 -3.37 -8.27 3.70
CA GLY A 236 -3.74 -7.60 4.93
C GLY A 236 -5.24 -7.31 5.04
N ASN A 237 -5.59 -6.39 5.96
CA ASN A 237 -6.95 -6.07 6.37
C ASN A 237 -7.32 -4.62 6.03
N GLY A 238 -7.32 -4.30 4.73
CA GLY A 238 -7.60 -2.95 4.24
C GLY A 238 -6.41 -2.00 4.34
N VAL A 239 -6.67 -0.72 4.07
CA VAL A 239 -5.69 0.37 4.00
C VAL A 239 -5.90 1.33 5.17
N GLY A 240 -4.85 1.72 5.88
CA GLY A 240 -4.89 2.62 7.03
C GLY A 240 -3.71 3.59 7.05
N ALA A 241 -3.81 4.62 7.89
CA ALA A 241 -2.68 5.50 8.15
C ALA A 241 -1.64 4.75 9.00
N GLY A 242 -0.38 4.70 8.52
CA GLY A 242 0.75 4.11 9.25
C GLY A 242 1.38 5.16 10.17
N ILE A 243 1.62 4.82 11.44
CA ILE A 243 2.12 5.73 12.47
C ILE A 243 3.23 5.01 13.26
N ARG A 244 4.19 5.74 13.87
CA ARG A 244 5.17 5.11 14.75
C ARG A 244 4.47 4.41 15.93
N GLN A 245 5.04 3.30 16.40
CA GLN A 245 4.46 2.55 17.53
C GLN A 245 4.34 3.37 18.81
N ASP A 246 5.27 4.30 19.03
CA ASP A 246 5.29 5.17 20.22
C ASP A 246 4.30 6.35 20.14
N ASP A 247 3.73 6.63 18.96
CA ASP A 247 2.78 7.73 18.74
C ASP A 247 1.32 7.22 18.73
N GLN A 248 0.94 6.38 19.71
CA GLN A 248 -0.39 5.77 19.79
C GLN A 248 -1.51 6.80 19.83
N GLU A 249 -1.30 7.94 20.50
CA GLU A 249 -2.28 9.02 20.56
C GLU A 249 -2.64 9.54 19.15
N LEU A 250 -1.64 9.69 18.26
CA LEU A 250 -1.89 10.07 16.86
C LEU A 250 -2.69 9.00 16.12
N ALA A 251 -2.40 7.71 16.35
CA ALA A 251 -3.15 6.60 15.75
C ALA A 251 -4.61 6.59 16.21
N ASP A 252 -4.88 6.91 17.47
CA ASP A 252 -6.22 7.02 18.05
C ASP A 252 -6.97 8.23 17.48
N MET A 253 -6.29 9.37 17.29
CA MET A 253 -6.86 10.55 16.64
C MET A 253 -7.28 10.26 15.20
N PHE A 254 -6.42 9.62 14.41
CA PHE A 254 -6.76 9.18 13.05
C PHE A 254 -7.93 8.18 13.07
N THR A 255 -7.92 7.20 13.97
CA THR A 255 -8.99 6.20 14.09
C THR A 255 -10.34 6.86 14.35
N LYS A 256 -10.40 7.79 15.32
CA LYS A 256 -11.61 8.54 15.63
C LYS A 256 -12.11 9.36 14.42
N ALA A 257 -11.20 10.09 13.76
CA ALA A 257 -11.55 10.90 12.59
C ALA A 257 -12.05 10.04 11.41
N ILE A 258 -11.45 8.86 11.21
CA ILE A 258 -11.88 7.89 10.20
C ILE A 258 -13.27 7.32 10.54
N ASP A 259 -13.53 6.97 11.82
CA ASP A 259 -14.84 6.48 12.25
C ASP A 259 -15.95 7.53 12.01
N GLU A 260 -15.68 8.79 12.31
CA GLU A 260 -16.60 9.89 12.03
C GLU A 260 -16.83 10.08 10.52
N ALA A 261 -15.76 10.03 9.70
CA ALA A 261 -15.84 10.17 8.24
C ALA A 261 -16.52 8.96 7.56
N ARG A 262 -16.46 7.77 8.17
CA ARG A 262 -17.26 6.61 7.75
C ARG A 262 -18.72 6.79 8.10
N ALA A 263 -19.01 7.21 9.32
CA ALA A 263 -20.37 7.33 9.84
C ALA A 263 -21.21 8.37 9.07
N ASP A 264 -20.62 9.48 8.61
CA ASP A 264 -21.30 10.51 7.86
C ASP A 264 -21.24 10.33 6.32
N GLY A 265 -20.61 9.24 5.83
CA GLY A 265 -20.53 8.89 4.41
C GLY A 265 -19.45 9.66 3.62
N THR A 266 -18.57 10.42 4.29
CA THR A 266 -17.47 11.14 3.62
C THR A 266 -16.57 10.18 2.86
N ILE A 267 -16.13 9.06 3.49
CA ILE A 267 -15.26 8.06 2.85
C ILE A 267 -15.97 7.42 1.66
N SER A 268 -17.23 7.04 1.78
CA SER A 268 -18.03 6.48 0.68
C SER A 268 -18.13 7.45 -0.51
N THR A 269 -18.38 8.74 -0.23
CA THR A 269 -18.43 9.79 -1.24
C THR A 269 -17.10 9.95 -1.96
N LEU A 270 -16.00 10.06 -1.20
CA LEU A 270 -14.65 10.22 -1.77
C LEU A 270 -14.21 8.99 -2.54
N SER A 271 -14.44 7.77 -2.03
CA SER A 271 -14.08 6.55 -2.74
C SER A 271 -14.86 6.39 -4.04
N THR A 272 -16.16 6.71 -4.04
CA THR A 272 -16.98 6.71 -5.27
C THR A 272 -16.47 7.74 -6.28
N LYS A 273 -16.12 8.96 -5.81
CA LYS A 273 -15.55 10.00 -6.67
C LYS A 273 -14.28 9.54 -7.40
N TRP A 274 -13.37 8.92 -6.66
CA TRP A 274 -12.03 8.64 -7.17
C TRP A 274 -11.86 7.26 -7.82
N PHE A 275 -12.59 6.25 -7.32
CA PHE A 275 -12.45 4.86 -7.78
C PHE A 275 -13.64 4.34 -8.58
N GLY A 276 -14.76 5.09 -8.63
CA GLY A 276 -15.99 4.64 -9.29
C GLY A 276 -16.81 3.64 -8.47
N PHE A 277 -16.41 3.31 -7.24
CA PHE A 277 -17.13 2.40 -6.35
C PHE A 277 -16.93 2.78 -4.87
N ASP A 278 -17.87 2.35 -4.02
CA ASP A 278 -17.72 2.48 -2.57
C ASP A 278 -16.81 1.37 -2.02
N GLY A 279 -15.60 1.76 -1.61
CA GLY A 279 -14.61 0.88 -1.00
C GLY A 279 -14.57 0.98 0.53
N THR A 280 -15.56 1.62 1.16
CA THR A 280 -15.63 1.70 2.63
C THR A 280 -15.61 0.29 3.22
N PRO A 281 -14.72 -0.03 4.17
CA PRO A 281 -14.67 -1.33 4.79
C PRO A 281 -16.01 -1.67 5.47
N LYS A 282 -16.52 -2.87 5.22
CA LYS A 282 -17.66 -3.40 5.99
C LYS A 282 -17.14 -3.86 7.34
N GLU A 283 -17.90 -3.56 8.40
CA GLU A 283 -17.57 -4.02 9.75
C GLU A 283 -17.60 -5.54 9.86
#